data_47423cfafad96535dd7e4e6207330c88
#
_entry.id   47423cfafad96535dd7e4e6207330c88
#
_cell.length_a   1.000
_cell.length_b   1.000
_cell.length_c   1.000
_cell.angle_alpha   90.00
_cell.angle_beta   90.00
_cell.angle_gamma   90.00
#
_symmetry.space_group_name_H-M   'P 1'
#
loop_
_entity.id
_entity.type
_entity.pdbx_description
1 polymer ?
#
loop_
_entity_poly.entity_id
_entity_poly.type
_entity_poly.pdbx_seq_one_letter_code
_entity_poly.pdbx_strand_id
1 'polypeptide(L)'
;MEQNALVRLGELLYRCQRFEWEMKRLLERICFKREFANVKEIPDSFSADEKWHEDMSTMGNMCKRYLEFLFGDAKEASFTSGKIGLQINFQLDKNLYASRQACLEKLVDVRNKLAHHFGLDYDLKDSKSCEKALDFLKKSDNMIAAAENALQSDKNMIHQIARDSAAAMVGLFKEAPKKAPSLSEYIESLGFSKDESFALVKTLETFEAGKWHVCSAFGSQLHQQVKDFQFKGHSVCKQGVFFERIASKGFVGYKKEGGRDLFMRKK
;
A
#
# COMPACT_ATOMS: atom_id res chain seq x y z
N MET A 1 -11.23 30.26 43.03
CA MET A 1 -10.01 29.86 42.30
C MET A 1 -9.94 28.35 42.14
N GLU A 2 -10.09 27.57 43.19
CA GLU A 2 -10.07 26.11 43.21
C GLU A 2 -11.00 25.49 42.13
N GLN A 3 -12.29 25.85 42.14
CA GLN A 3 -13.25 25.32 41.15
C GLN A 3 -12.84 25.61 39.70
N ASN A 4 -12.27 26.79 39.46
CA ASN A 4 -11.77 27.13 38.13
C ASN A 4 -10.56 26.27 37.70
N ALA A 5 -9.65 25.98 38.64
CA ALA A 5 -8.51 25.09 38.37
C ALA A 5 -8.97 23.65 38.05
N LEU A 6 -9.97 23.13 38.81
CA LEU A 6 -10.53 21.80 38.59
C LEU A 6 -11.26 21.68 37.22
N VAL A 7 -12.06 22.70 36.86
CA VAL A 7 -12.73 22.75 35.56
C VAL A 7 -11.70 22.75 34.43
N ARG A 8 -10.69 23.61 34.52
CA ARG A 8 -9.60 23.69 33.54
C ARG A 8 -8.82 22.38 33.41
N LEU A 9 -8.50 21.74 34.55
CA LEU A 9 -7.85 20.43 34.55
C LEU A 9 -8.68 19.40 33.79
N GLY A 10 -9.99 19.34 34.06
CA GLY A 10 -10.91 18.43 33.35
C GLY A 10 -10.95 18.69 31.85
N GLU A 11 -11.01 19.95 31.43
CA GLU A 11 -10.99 20.35 30.00
C GLU A 11 -9.70 19.89 29.31
N LEU A 12 -8.53 20.09 29.94
CA LEU A 12 -7.25 19.71 29.36
C LEU A 12 -7.06 18.19 29.29
N LEU A 13 -7.49 17.46 30.30
CA LEU A 13 -7.50 15.99 30.26
C LEU A 13 -8.40 15.46 29.16
N TYR A 14 -9.59 16.02 28.99
CA TYR A 14 -10.48 15.65 27.89
C TYR A 14 -9.84 15.92 26.53
N ARG A 15 -9.15 17.06 26.33
CA ARG A 15 -8.43 17.36 25.10
C ARG A 15 -7.30 16.37 24.82
N CYS A 16 -6.53 15.97 25.86
CA CYS A 16 -5.53 14.91 25.69
C CYS A 16 -6.16 13.59 25.25
N GLN A 17 -7.28 13.18 25.84
CA GLN A 17 -7.99 11.96 25.44
C GLN A 17 -8.52 12.06 24.00
N ARG A 18 -9.07 13.21 23.60
CA ARG A 18 -9.50 13.46 22.23
C ARG A 18 -8.33 13.39 21.26
N PHE A 19 -7.18 13.95 21.63
CA PHE A 19 -5.95 13.86 20.82
C PHE A 19 -5.51 12.40 20.62
N GLU A 20 -5.49 11.60 21.70
CA GLU A 20 -5.19 10.17 21.63
C GLU A 20 -6.14 9.44 20.67
N TRP A 21 -7.42 9.69 20.77
CA TRP A 21 -8.42 9.08 19.88
C TRP A 21 -8.24 9.49 18.41
N GLU A 22 -7.99 10.76 18.16
CA GLU A 22 -7.75 11.28 16.80
C GLU A 22 -6.49 10.70 16.19
N MET A 23 -5.42 10.53 16.98
CA MET A 23 -4.18 9.92 16.54
C MET A 23 -4.37 8.43 16.22
N LYS A 24 -5.09 7.69 17.06
CA LYS A 24 -5.44 6.28 16.78
C LYS A 24 -6.17 6.15 15.45
N ARG A 25 -7.22 6.93 15.26
CA ARG A 25 -7.98 6.93 13.99
C ARG A 25 -7.13 7.27 12.78
N LEU A 26 -6.16 8.17 12.94
CA LEU A 26 -5.25 8.49 11.85
C LEU A 26 -4.33 7.31 11.54
N LEU A 27 -3.73 6.70 12.56
CA LEU A 27 -2.87 5.52 12.41
C LEU A 27 -3.60 4.35 11.74
N GLU A 28 -4.84 4.08 12.12
CA GLU A 28 -5.69 3.06 11.48
C GLU A 28 -5.89 3.29 9.97
N ARG A 29 -5.89 4.54 9.54
CA ARG A 29 -6.09 4.90 8.13
C ARG A 29 -4.81 4.89 7.30
N ILE A 30 -3.67 5.21 7.92
CA ILE A 30 -2.40 5.34 7.20
C ILE A 30 -1.57 4.05 7.20
N CYS A 31 -1.86 3.12 8.13
CA CYS A 31 -1.17 1.84 8.25
C CYS A 31 -1.91 0.78 7.44
N PHE A 32 -1.70 0.78 6.13
CA PHE A 32 -2.42 -0.13 5.26
C PHE A 32 -1.49 -1.08 4.51
N LYS A 33 -1.66 -2.37 4.75
CA LYS A 33 -1.06 -3.45 3.96
C LYS A 33 -2.07 -4.58 3.83
N ARG A 34 -2.45 -4.96 2.62
CA ARG A 34 -3.33 -6.11 2.37
C ARG A 34 -2.96 -6.88 1.11
N GLU A 35 -3.31 -8.15 1.13
CA GLU A 35 -3.19 -9.08 0.00
C GLU A 35 -4.58 -9.50 -0.46
N PHE A 36 -4.79 -9.52 -1.77
CA PHE A 36 -6.03 -9.90 -2.41
C PHE A 36 -5.77 -11.01 -3.42
N ALA A 37 -6.67 -11.97 -3.54
CA ALA A 37 -6.56 -13.02 -4.55
C ALA A 37 -6.81 -12.44 -5.96
N ASN A 38 -7.65 -11.40 -6.07
CA ASN A 38 -7.93 -10.71 -7.34
C ASN A 38 -8.41 -9.27 -7.10
N VAL A 39 -8.44 -8.45 -8.16
CA VAL A 39 -8.81 -7.03 -8.09
C VAL A 39 -10.25 -6.80 -7.58
N LYS A 40 -11.17 -7.76 -7.79
CA LYS A 40 -12.58 -7.63 -7.37
C LYS A 40 -12.77 -7.74 -5.86
N GLU A 41 -11.78 -8.27 -5.15
CA GLU A 41 -11.79 -8.39 -3.68
C GLU A 41 -11.28 -7.14 -2.97
N ILE A 42 -10.79 -6.14 -3.72
CA ILE A 42 -10.33 -4.87 -3.13
C ILE A 42 -11.57 -4.11 -2.65
N PRO A 43 -11.74 -3.92 -1.33
CA PRO A 43 -12.91 -3.22 -0.81
C PRO A 43 -12.82 -1.72 -1.04
N ASP A 44 -13.98 -1.05 -1.12
CA ASP A 44 -14.07 0.41 -1.27
C ASP A 44 -13.55 1.18 -0.03
N SER A 45 -13.46 0.50 1.12
CA SER A 45 -12.93 1.06 2.36
C SER A 45 -12.04 0.07 3.11
N PHE A 46 -11.03 0.59 3.79
CA PHE A 46 -10.03 -0.20 4.49
C PHE A 46 -10.04 0.09 5.99
N SER A 47 -9.98 -0.96 6.80
CA SER A 47 -9.74 -0.89 8.25
C SER A 47 -8.40 -1.53 8.61
N ALA A 48 -7.74 -1.02 9.64
CA ALA A 48 -6.49 -1.59 10.14
C ALA A 48 -6.68 -3.01 10.71
N ASP A 49 -5.61 -3.80 10.71
CA ASP A 49 -5.59 -5.12 11.36
C ASP A 49 -5.75 -5.00 12.90
N GLU A 50 -6.46 -5.91 13.54
CA GLU A 50 -6.70 -5.93 15.00
C GLU A 50 -5.42 -5.93 15.84
N LYS A 51 -4.32 -6.48 15.33
CA LYS A 51 -3.00 -6.48 16.00
C LYS A 51 -2.44 -5.10 16.35
N TRP A 52 -2.91 -4.04 15.68
CA TRP A 52 -2.45 -2.67 15.93
C TRP A 52 -2.93 -2.08 17.26
N HIS A 53 -4.03 -2.60 17.82
CA HIS A 53 -4.64 -2.06 19.03
C HIS A 53 -3.82 -2.37 20.30
N GLU A 54 -3.11 -3.51 20.34
CA GLU A 54 -2.32 -3.91 21.52
C GLU A 54 -1.10 -3.01 21.76
N ASP A 55 -0.41 -2.60 20.69
CA ASP A 55 0.81 -1.79 20.75
C ASP A 55 0.54 -0.28 21.01
N MET A 56 -0.71 0.15 20.93
CA MET A 56 -1.14 1.55 21.12
C MET A 56 -1.81 1.78 22.47
N SER A 57 -1.46 1.00 23.49
CA SER A 57 -2.08 1.07 24.83
C SER A 57 -1.78 2.36 25.60
N THR A 58 -0.68 3.03 25.30
CA THR A 58 -0.28 4.29 25.95
C THR A 58 -0.06 5.40 24.93
N MET A 59 -0.26 6.66 25.36
CA MET A 59 0.03 7.83 24.51
C MET A 59 1.48 7.85 24.01
N GLY A 60 2.44 7.47 24.86
CA GLY A 60 3.86 7.43 24.47
C GLY A 60 4.15 6.43 23.36
N ASN A 61 3.62 5.21 23.47
CA ASN A 61 3.76 4.19 22.42
C ASN A 61 3.10 4.64 21.11
N MET A 62 1.94 5.26 21.22
CA MET A 62 1.21 5.77 20.06
C MET A 62 1.97 6.90 19.35
N CYS A 63 2.54 7.86 20.10
CA CYS A 63 3.38 8.92 19.54
C CYS A 63 4.63 8.35 18.85
N LYS A 64 5.29 7.34 19.44
CA LYS A 64 6.42 6.64 18.84
C LYS A 64 6.05 5.99 17.51
N ARG A 65 4.94 5.23 17.48
CA ARG A 65 4.44 4.59 16.26
C ARG A 65 4.07 5.60 15.18
N TYR A 66 3.44 6.70 15.57
CA TYR A 66 3.11 7.79 14.68
C TYR A 66 4.36 8.36 13.98
N LEU A 67 5.41 8.62 14.73
CA LEU A 67 6.68 9.13 14.17
C LEU A 67 7.37 8.09 13.28
N GLU A 68 7.42 6.83 13.70
CA GLU A 68 7.99 5.73 12.90
C GLU A 68 7.25 5.56 11.57
N PHE A 69 5.94 5.76 11.56
CA PHE A 69 5.11 5.55 10.39
C PHE A 69 5.22 6.68 9.37
N LEU A 70 5.21 7.92 9.84
CA LEU A 70 5.21 9.10 8.95
C LEU A 70 6.59 9.55 8.52
N PHE A 71 7.64 9.20 9.28
CA PHE A 71 9.00 9.68 9.04
C PHE A 71 10.04 8.56 8.93
N GLY A 72 9.66 7.32 9.24
CA GLY A 72 10.53 6.16 9.09
C GLY A 72 10.77 5.82 7.62
N ASP A 73 11.81 5.03 7.37
CA ASP A 73 12.07 4.54 6.01
C ASP A 73 10.96 3.57 5.59
N ALA A 74 10.47 3.74 4.36
CA ALA A 74 9.49 2.85 3.79
C ALA A 74 10.05 1.42 3.74
N LYS A 75 9.45 0.51 4.53
CA LYS A 75 9.81 -0.91 4.45
C LYS A 75 9.11 -1.51 3.25
N GLU A 76 9.88 -2.13 2.35
CA GLU A 76 9.29 -2.91 1.28
C GLU A 76 8.45 -4.05 1.87
N ALA A 77 7.21 -4.13 1.44
CA ALA A 77 6.36 -5.24 1.84
C ALA A 77 6.67 -6.47 1.01
N SER A 78 6.94 -7.59 1.68
CA SER A 78 6.87 -8.90 1.04
C SER A 78 5.40 -9.29 0.88
N PHE A 79 5.01 -9.69 -0.32
CA PHE A 79 3.67 -10.20 -0.63
C PHE A 79 3.75 -11.67 -1.01
N THR A 80 2.68 -12.41 -0.72
CA THR A 80 2.57 -13.82 -1.10
C THR A 80 2.54 -13.96 -2.63
N SER A 81 3.35 -14.88 -3.17
CA SER A 81 3.37 -15.13 -4.61
C SER A 81 1.98 -15.50 -5.14
N GLY A 82 1.56 -14.89 -6.25
CA GLY A 82 0.26 -15.11 -6.87
C GLY A 82 -0.90 -14.30 -6.28
N LYS A 83 -0.64 -13.41 -5.31
CA LYS A 83 -1.61 -12.46 -4.79
C LYS A 83 -1.28 -11.03 -5.21
N ILE A 84 -2.31 -10.17 -5.22
CA ILE A 84 -2.15 -8.74 -5.42
C ILE A 84 -1.93 -8.11 -4.05
N GLY A 85 -0.74 -7.53 -3.85
CA GLY A 85 -0.39 -6.80 -2.63
C GLY A 85 -0.62 -5.30 -2.82
N LEU A 86 -1.28 -4.67 -1.86
CA LEU A 86 -1.40 -3.22 -1.77
C LEU A 86 -0.81 -2.75 -0.44
N GLN A 87 0.18 -1.88 -0.53
CA GLN A 87 0.73 -1.16 0.62
C GLN A 87 0.75 0.34 0.30
N ILE A 88 0.22 1.13 1.21
CA ILE A 88 0.28 2.59 1.13
C ILE A 88 1.22 3.07 2.22
N ASN A 89 2.29 3.74 1.82
CA ASN A 89 3.24 4.37 2.72
C ASN A 89 3.09 5.89 2.59
N PHE A 90 2.74 6.55 3.69
CA PHE A 90 2.74 8.00 3.76
C PHE A 90 4.08 8.45 4.36
N GLN A 91 4.86 9.18 3.59
CA GLN A 91 6.09 9.81 4.10
C GLN A 91 5.94 11.32 4.12
N LEU A 92 6.14 11.91 5.30
CA LEU A 92 6.24 13.35 5.48
C LEU A 92 7.70 13.80 5.38
N ASP A 93 7.90 15.11 5.15
CA ASP A 93 9.24 15.70 5.07
C ASP A 93 10.03 15.43 6.37
N LYS A 94 11.18 14.80 6.24
CA LYS A 94 12.10 14.47 7.36
C LYS A 94 12.52 15.72 8.16
N ASN A 95 12.51 16.90 7.56
CA ASN A 95 12.77 18.15 8.26
C ASN A 95 11.74 18.47 9.36
N LEU A 96 10.54 17.90 9.27
CA LEU A 96 9.50 18.05 10.29
C LEU A 96 9.66 17.09 11.47
N TYR A 97 10.46 16.03 11.33
CA TYR A 97 10.59 14.98 12.35
C TYR A 97 10.95 15.54 13.73
N ALA A 98 12.05 16.29 13.82
CA ALA A 98 12.54 16.81 15.11
C ALA A 98 11.52 17.72 15.80
N SER A 99 10.83 18.57 15.04
CA SER A 99 9.79 19.44 15.59
C SER A 99 8.56 18.67 16.05
N ARG A 100 8.15 17.61 15.34
CA ARG A 100 7.03 16.74 15.70
C ARG A 100 7.37 15.92 16.94
N GLN A 101 8.57 15.32 16.98
CA GLN A 101 9.04 14.57 18.13
C GLN A 101 9.03 15.43 19.39
N ALA A 102 9.66 16.61 19.36
CA ALA A 102 9.70 17.52 20.51
C ALA A 102 8.29 17.97 20.97
N CYS A 103 7.37 18.17 20.03
CA CYS A 103 5.99 18.54 20.32
C CYS A 103 5.25 17.41 21.02
N LEU A 104 5.36 16.18 20.53
CA LEU A 104 4.71 15.00 21.09
C LEU A 104 5.29 14.59 22.43
N GLU A 105 6.60 14.66 22.63
CA GLU A 105 7.25 14.42 23.93
C GLU A 105 6.72 15.38 24.99
N LYS A 106 6.63 16.69 24.69
CA LYS A 106 6.03 17.66 25.58
C LYS A 106 4.57 17.37 25.90
N LEU A 107 3.80 16.92 24.93
CA LEU A 107 2.40 16.54 25.14
C LEU A 107 2.27 15.35 26.09
N VAL A 108 3.11 14.31 25.91
CA VAL A 108 3.13 13.14 26.81
C VAL A 108 3.47 13.55 28.24
N ASP A 109 4.48 14.41 28.42
CA ASP A 109 4.87 14.92 29.73
C ASP A 109 3.75 15.74 30.39
N VAL A 110 3.12 16.63 29.62
CA VAL A 110 1.96 17.41 30.12
C VAL A 110 0.82 16.50 30.55
N ARG A 111 0.45 15.55 29.69
CA ARG A 111 -0.64 14.60 30.01
C ARG A 111 -0.34 13.80 31.26
N ASN A 112 0.88 13.33 31.44
CA ASN A 112 1.28 12.57 32.62
C ASN A 112 1.23 13.44 33.90
N LYS A 113 1.70 14.69 33.83
CA LYS A 113 1.59 15.63 34.94
C LYS A 113 0.14 15.95 35.29
N LEU A 114 -0.70 16.23 34.28
CA LEU A 114 -2.12 16.49 34.52
C LEU A 114 -2.84 15.29 35.15
N ALA A 115 -2.56 14.06 34.68
CA ALA A 115 -3.29 12.86 35.10
C ALA A 115 -2.79 12.28 36.41
N HIS A 116 -1.50 12.37 36.72
CA HIS A 116 -0.90 11.61 37.82
C HIS A 116 -0.26 12.49 38.91
N HIS A 117 0.16 13.70 38.56
CA HIS A 117 0.95 14.54 39.49
C HIS A 117 0.27 15.84 39.91
N PHE A 118 -0.75 16.29 39.15
CA PHE A 118 -1.38 17.59 39.45
C PHE A 118 -1.86 17.75 40.90
N GLY A 119 -2.57 16.74 41.41
CA GLY A 119 -3.07 16.76 42.80
C GLY A 119 -1.98 16.58 43.87
N LEU A 120 -0.80 16.08 43.47
CA LEU A 120 0.37 15.96 44.35
C LEU A 120 1.19 17.25 44.40
N ASP A 121 1.28 17.93 43.23
CA ASP A 121 2.12 19.11 43.07
C ASP A 121 1.45 20.41 43.52
N TYR A 122 0.10 20.43 43.57
CA TYR A 122 -0.67 21.65 43.84
C TYR A 122 -1.74 21.43 44.91
N ASP A 123 -1.60 22.10 46.04
CA ASP A 123 -2.69 22.24 47.03
C ASP A 123 -3.63 23.37 46.59
N LEU A 124 -4.80 23.02 46.08
CA LEU A 124 -5.75 23.99 45.54
C LEU A 124 -6.48 24.79 46.69
N LYS A 125 -6.34 24.38 47.94
CA LYS A 125 -6.86 25.14 49.09
C LYS A 125 -5.93 26.30 49.46
N ASP A 126 -4.65 26.18 49.18
CA ASP A 126 -3.71 27.30 49.31
C ASP A 126 -3.78 28.23 48.11
N SER A 127 -4.01 29.53 48.35
CA SER A 127 -4.19 30.52 47.31
C SER A 127 -2.98 30.63 46.39
N LYS A 128 -1.75 30.63 46.95
CA LYS A 128 -0.50 30.74 46.14
C LYS A 128 -0.25 29.48 45.31
N SER A 129 -0.55 28.31 45.85
CA SER A 129 -0.46 27.05 45.13
C SER A 129 -1.50 26.98 44.01
N CYS A 130 -2.73 27.47 44.28
CA CYS A 130 -3.77 27.55 43.26
C CYS A 130 -3.42 28.50 42.11
N GLU A 131 -2.76 29.63 42.35
CA GLU A 131 -2.25 30.52 41.32
C GLU A 131 -1.19 29.83 40.44
N LYS A 132 -0.24 29.09 41.06
CA LYS A 132 0.76 28.29 40.34
C LYS A 132 0.10 27.19 39.50
N ALA A 133 -0.91 26.53 40.02
CA ALA A 133 -1.69 25.54 39.31
C ALA A 133 -2.35 26.13 38.05
N LEU A 134 -3.00 27.29 38.19
CA LEU A 134 -3.64 27.98 37.05
C LEU A 134 -2.62 28.40 35.98
N ASP A 135 -1.43 28.85 36.39
CA ASP A 135 -0.36 29.21 35.47
C ASP A 135 0.19 27.96 34.72
N PHE A 136 0.36 26.83 35.44
CA PHE A 136 0.72 25.56 34.84
C PHE A 136 -0.35 25.06 33.82
N LEU A 137 -1.64 25.13 34.18
CA LEU A 137 -2.74 24.75 33.30
C LEU A 137 -2.77 25.61 32.06
N LYS A 138 -2.53 26.93 32.17
CA LYS A 138 -2.43 27.83 31.00
C LYS A 138 -1.26 27.47 30.08
N LYS A 139 -0.09 27.12 30.63
CA LYS A 139 1.07 26.66 29.83
C LYS A 139 0.77 25.33 29.17
N SER A 140 0.12 24.42 29.88
CA SER A 140 -0.31 23.11 29.35
C SER A 140 -1.30 23.24 28.20
N ASP A 141 -2.24 24.18 28.29
CA ASP A 141 -3.19 24.50 27.22
C ASP A 141 -2.49 24.87 25.91
N ASN A 142 -1.47 25.74 25.98
CA ASN A 142 -0.69 26.12 24.81
C ASN A 142 0.08 24.94 24.18
N MET A 143 0.61 24.02 25.02
CA MET A 143 1.33 22.85 24.53
C MET A 143 0.38 21.85 23.87
N ILE A 144 -0.80 21.62 24.45
CA ILE A 144 -1.84 20.75 23.84
C ILE A 144 -2.31 21.36 22.52
N ALA A 145 -2.59 22.66 22.48
CA ALA A 145 -2.99 23.36 21.25
C ALA A 145 -1.93 23.24 20.13
N ALA A 146 -0.65 23.36 20.47
CA ALA A 146 0.43 23.18 19.53
C ALA A 146 0.44 21.75 18.92
N ALA A 147 0.23 20.72 19.76
CA ALA A 147 0.17 19.33 19.30
C ALA A 147 -1.08 19.06 18.43
N GLU A 148 -2.24 19.61 18.81
CA GLU A 148 -3.48 19.52 18.01
C GLU A 148 -3.30 20.16 16.63
N ASN A 149 -2.67 21.33 16.55
CA ASN A 149 -2.39 22.03 15.30
C ASN A 149 -1.40 21.23 14.43
N ALA A 150 -0.37 20.65 15.05
CA ALA A 150 0.59 19.79 14.36
C ALA A 150 -0.10 18.55 13.76
N LEU A 151 -0.92 17.84 14.53
CA LEU A 151 -1.67 16.68 14.07
C LEU A 151 -2.65 17.05 12.94
N GLN A 152 -3.32 18.21 13.04
CA GLN A 152 -4.24 18.67 11.98
C GLN A 152 -3.49 19.02 10.69
N SER A 153 -2.30 19.63 10.78
CA SER A 153 -1.43 19.88 9.63
C SER A 153 -1.03 18.58 8.95
N ASP A 154 -0.62 17.58 9.73
CA ASP A 154 -0.19 16.28 9.21
C ASP A 154 -1.37 15.53 8.57
N LYS A 155 -2.57 15.58 9.16
CA LYS A 155 -3.81 15.06 8.54
C LYS A 155 -4.07 15.70 7.18
N ASN A 156 -3.94 17.01 7.07
CA ASN A 156 -4.17 17.72 5.81
C ASN A 156 -3.16 17.29 4.74
N MET A 157 -1.87 17.14 5.10
CA MET A 157 -0.85 16.63 4.17
C MET A 157 -1.14 15.19 3.74
N ILE A 158 -1.50 14.31 4.66
CA ILE A 158 -1.87 12.92 4.36
C ILE A 158 -3.07 12.86 3.42
N HIS A 159 -4.10 13.66 3.68
CA HIS A 159 -5.27 13.73 2.81
C HIS A 159 -4.92 14.24 1.41
N GLN A 160 -4.01 15.19 1.29
CA GLN A 160 -3.55 15.68 0.00
C GLN A 160 -2.79 14.58 -0.75
N ILE A 161 -1.81 13.93 -0.11
CA ILE A 161 -1.06 12.80 -0.69
C ILE A 161 -2.01 11.69 -1.13
N ALA A 162 -3.01 11.36 -0.30
CA ALA A 162 -4.00 10.33 -0.63
C ALA A 162 -4.83 10.69 -1.88
N ARG A 163 -5.25 11.95 -2.03
CA ARG A 163 -5.98 12.42 -3.22
C ARG A 163 -5.10 12.36 -4.46
N ASP A 164 -3.87 12.84 -4.36
CA ASP A 164 -2.94 12.88 -5.49
C ASP A 164 -2.58 11.46 -5.94
N SER A 165 -2.36 10.55 -4.98
CA SER A 165 -2.11 9.13 -5.25
C SER A 165 -3.33 8.43 -5.86
N ALA A 166 -4.54 8.73 -5.38
CA ALA A 166 -5.77 8.19 -5.97
C ALA A 166 -5.98 8.69 -7.40
N ALA A 167 -5.72 9.98 -7.67
CA ALA A 167 -5.79 10.55 -9.01
C ALA A 167 -4.76 9.89 -9.96
N ALA A 168 -3.53 9.67 -9.48
CA ALA A 168 -2.49 8.96 -10.23
C ALA A 168 -2.88 7.51 -10.52
N MET A 169 -3.41 6.78 -9.53
CA MET A 169 -3.91 5.41 -9.73
C MET A 169 -5.05 5.35 -10.74
N VAL A 170 -6.03 6.25 -10.64
CA VAL A 170 -7.13 6.32 -11.63
C VAL A 170 -6.58 6.60 -13.03
N GLY A 171 -5.54 7.44 -13.17
CA GLY A 171 -4.82 7.64 -14.42
C GLY A 171 -4.21 6.34 -14.95
N LEU A 172 -3.47 5.63 -14.10
CA LEU A 172 -2.86 4.34 -14.46
C LEU A 172 -3.91 3.28 -14.85
N PHE A 173 -5.06 3.23 -14.17
CA PHE A 173 -6.15 2.30 -14.53
C PHE A 173 -6.90 2.74 -15.80
N LYS A 174 -6.98 4.04 -16.10
CA LYS A 174 -7.52 4.52 -17.39
C LYS A 174 -6.59 4.24 -18.55
N GLU A 175 -5.28 4.25 -18.31
CA GLU A 175 -4.23 3.87 -19.25
C GLU A 175 -3.87 2.38 -19.16
N ALA A 176 -4.41 1.65 -18.16
CA ALA A 176 -4.24 0.20 -18.10
C ALA A 176 -4.68 -0.40 -19.44
N PRO A 177 -3.83 -1.23 -20.07
CA PRO A 177 -4.07 -1.70 -21.42
C PRO A 177 -5.46 -2.31 -21.45
N LYS A 178 -6.29 -1.80 -22.36
CA LYS A 178 -7.55 -2.41 -22.76
C LYS A 178 -7.27 -3.90 -22.86
N LYS A 179 -7.84 -4.71 -21.94
CA LYS A 179 -7.80 -6.17 -21.92
C LYS A 179 -6.51 -6.73 -22.53
N ALA A 180 -5.64 -7.35 -21.73
CA ALA A 180 -4.40 -7.94 -22.27
C ALA A 180 -4.75 -8.62 -23.60
N PRO A 181 -4.02 -8.35 -24.71
CA PRO A 181 -4.38 -8.87 -26.01
C PRO A 181 -4.54 -10.37 -25.92
N SER A 182 -5.57 -10.90 -26.54
CA SER A 182 -5.72 -12.34 -26.67
C SER A 182 -4.48 -12.91 -27.39
N LEU A 183 -4.22 -14.20 -27.24
CA LEU A 183 -3.11 -14.84 -27.95
C LEU A 183 -3.21 -14.59 -29.45
N SER A 184 -4.42 -14.62 -30.03
CA SER A 184 -4.67 -14.33 -31.44
C SER A 184 -4.27 -12.91 -31.81
N GLU A 185 -4.74 -11.90 -31.08
CA GLU A 185 -4.40 -10.49 -31.31
C GLU A 185 -2.88 -10.22 -31.16
N TYR A 186 -2.23 -10.90 -30.21
CA TYR A 186 -0.78 -10.78 -30.09
C TYR A 186 -0.05 -11.42 -31.26
N ILE A 187 -0.48 -12.60 -31.76
CA ILE A 187 0.09 -13.25 -32.93
C ILE A 187 -0.10 -12.36 -34.19
N GLU A 188 -1.27 -11.76 -34.35
CA GLU A 188 -1.51 -10.79 -35.44
C GLU A 188 -0.55 -9.59 -35.35
N SER A 189 -0.24 -9.11 -34.15
CA SER A 189 0.74 -8.02 -33.93
C SER A 189 2.18 -8.41 -34.31
N LEU A 190 2.47 -9.70 -34.41
CA LEU A 190 3.75 -10.23 -34.91
C LEU A 190 3.81 -10.30 -36.45
N GLY A 191 2.76 -9.86 -37.15
CA GLY A 191 2.69 -9.77 -38.61
C GLY A 191 1.99 -10.95 -39.28
N PHE A 192 1.35 -11.85 -38.51
CA PHE A 192 0.54 -12.94 -39.07
C PHE A 192 -0.85 -12.44 -39.47
N SER A 193 -1.40 -12.98 -40.54
CA SER A 193 -2.80 -12.75 -40.91
C SER A 193 -3.76 -13.36 -39.90
N LYS A 194 -5.04 -12.97 -39.98
CA LYS A 194 -6.07 -13.54 -39.08
C LYS A 194 -6.21 -15.06 -39.24
N ASP A 195 -6.14 -15.55 -40.46
CA ASP A 195 -6.26 -16.98 -40.76
C ASP A 195 -5.05 -17.75 -40.21
N GLU A 196 -3.85 -17.23 -40.39
CA GLU A 196 -2.61 -17.79 -39.83
C GLU A 196 -2.61 -17.75 -38.31
N SER A 197 -3.04 -16.65 -37.71
CA SER A 197 -3.19 -16.52 -36.26
C SER A 197 -4.19 -17.54 -35.70
N PHE A 198 -5.34 -17.70 -36.35
CA PHE A 198 -6.33 -18.69 -35.95
C PHE A 198 -5.78 -20.13 -36.06
N ALA A 199 -5.07 -20.47 -37.17
CA ALA A 199 -4.43 -21.77 -37.33
C ALA A 199 -3.36 -22.05 -36.26
N LEU A 200 -2.54 -21.05 -35.92
CA LEU A 200 -1.54 -21.15 -34.85
C LEU A 200 -2.16 -21.41 -33.49
N VAL A 201 -3.19 -20.65 -33.12
CA VAL A 201 -3.92 -20.84 -31.86
C VAL A 201 -4.59 -22.21 -31.82
N LYS A 202 -5.30 -22.59 -32.88
CA LYS A 202 -5.98 -23.88 -32.96
C LYS A 202 -4.99 -25.05 -32.88
N THR A 203 -3.82 -24.94 -33.51
CA THR A 203 -2.77 -25.96 -33.41
C THR A 203 -2.25 -26.03 -31.94
N LEU A 204 -2.04 -24.92 -31.27
CA LEU A 204 -1.63 -24.93 -29.85
C LEU A 204 -2.67 -25.62 -28.94
N GLU A 205 -3.94 -25.46 -29.24
CA GLU A 205 -5.04 -26.07 -28.46
C GLU A 205 -5.08 -27.60 -28.58
N THR A 206 -4.49 -28.19 -29.60
CA THR A 206 -4.40 -29.65 -29.74
C THR A 206 -3.43 -30.30 -28.75
N PHE A 207 -2.52 -29.52 -28.15
CA PHE A 207 -1.55 -30.04 -27.19
C PHE A 207 -2.10 -30.01 -25.76
N GLU A 208 -1.78 -31.04 -24.98
CA GLU A 208 -2.24 -31.17 -23.60
C GLU A 208 -1.66 -30.05 -22.72
N ALA A 209 -2.53 -29.32 -22.01
CA ALA A 209 -2.13 -28.24 -21.13
C ALA A 209 -1.34 -28.78 -19.92
N GLY A 210 -0.28 -28.09 -19.57
CA GLY A 210 0.59 -28.43 -18.43
C GLY A 210 1.67 -29.46 -18.73
N LYS A 211 1.72 -30.02 -19.96
CA LYS A 211 2.79 -30.91 -20.41
C LYS A 211 3.76 -30.21 -21.33
N TRP A 212 5.03 -30.60 -21.27
CA TRP A 212 6.07 -30.11 -22.18
C TRP A 212 6.04 -30.89 -23.49
N HIS A 213 6.03 -30.19 -24.61
CA HIS A 213 6.01 -30.72 -25.95
C HIS A 213 7.20 -30.16 -26.77
N VAL A 214 7.70 -30.94 -27.72
CA VAL A 214 8.78 -30.49 -28.61
C VAL A 214 8.21 -29.53 -29.66
N CYS A 215 8.85 -28.39 -29.87
CA CYS A 215 8.36 -27.41 -30.84
C CYS A 215 8.23 -27.98 -32.28
N SER A 216 9.08 -28.94 -32.68
CA SER A 216 8.94 -29.60 -33.99
C SER A 216 7.62 -30.34 -34.16
N ALA A 217 7.03 -30.89 -33.09
CA ALA A 217 5.72 -31.55 -33.18
C ALA A 217 4.61 -30.54 -33.50
N PHE A 218 4.69 -29.32 -32.93
CA PHE A 218 3.79 -28.22 -33.30
C PHE A 218 3.90 -27.86 -34.78
N GLY A 219 5.13 -27.72 -35.31
CA GLY A 219 5.36 -27.45 -36.75
C GLY A 219 4.74 -28.51 -37.64
N SER A 220 4.93 -29.79 -37.31
CA SER A 220 4.33 -30.91 -38.06
C SER A 220 2.81 -30.86 -38.10
N GLN A 221 2.16 -30.58 -36.93
CA GLN A 221 0.70 -30.44 -36.89
C GLN A 221 0.19 -29.20 -37.60
N LEU A 222 0.90 -28.08 -37.50
CA LEU A 222 0.55 -26.85 -38.19
C LEU A 222 0.59 -27.04 -39.73
N HIS A 223 1.61 -27.71 -40.28
CA HIS A 223 1.70 -28.03 -41.72
C HIS A 223 0.60 -28.98 -42.20
N GLN A 224 0.03 -29.82 -41.31
CA GLN A 224 -1.12 -30.62 -41.67
C GLN A 224 -2.40 -29.77 -41.83
N GLN A 225 -2.50 -28.67 -41.09
CA GLN A 225 -3.65 -27.76 -41.13
C GLN A 225 -3.50 -26.71 -42.25
N VAL A 226 -2.27 -26.18 -42.43
CA VAL A 226 -1.96 -25.13 -43.44
C VAL A 226 -0.73 -25.56 -44.23
N LYS A 227 -0.95 -26.11 -45.44
CA LYS A 227 0.11 -26.76 -46.24
C LYS A 227 1.29 -25.84 -46.58
N ASP A 228 1.06 -24.54 -46.79
CA ASP A 228 2.07 -23.58 -47.21
C ASP A 228 2.50 -22.64 -46.09
N PHE A 229 2.22 -22.97 -44.83
CA PHE A 229 2.58 -22.11 -43.72
C PHE A 229 4.10 -21.98 -43.52
N GLN A 230 4.59 -20.75 -43.49
CA GLN A 230 5.99 -20.46 -43.27
C GLN A 230 6.15 -19.35 -42.21
N PHE A 231 7.03 -19.53 -41.23
CA PHE A 231 7.43 -18.45 -40.34
C PHE A 231 8.28 -17.38 -41.04
N LYS A 232 8.87 -17.70 -42.21
CA LYS A 232 9.70 -16.80 -42.99
C LYS A 232 8.83 -15.68 -43.62
N GLY A 233 9.19 -14.44 -43.37
CA GLY A 233 8.42 -13.28 -43.85
C GLY A 233 7.68 -12.54 -42.73
N HIS A 234 7.54 -13.12 -41.56
CA HIS A 234 6.98 -12.49 -40.35
C HIS A 234 8.09 -11.94 -39.43
N SER A 235 7.75 -11.12 -38.48
CA SER A 235 8.68 -10.59 -37.43
C SER A 235 9.35 -11.70 -36.60
N VAL A 236 8.85 -12.92 -36.70
CA VAL A 236 9.39 -14.16 -36.12
C VAL A 236 9.73 -15.15 -37.25
N CYS A 237 10.95 -15.10 -37.70
CA CYS A 237 11.39 -15.91 -38.85
C CYS A 237 11.69 -17.39 -38.54
N LYS A 238 11.57 -17.82 -37.29
CA LYS A 238 11.79 -19.21 -36.84
C LYS A 238 10.77 -19.58 -35.77
N GLN A 239 10.35 -20.83 -35.77
CA GLN A 239 9.40 -21.39 -34.80
C GLN A 239 9.84 -21.21 -33.32
N GLY A 240 11.13 -21.43 -33.02
CA GLY A 240 11.67 -21.23 -31.68
C GLY A 240 11.53 -19.76 -31.20
N VAL A 241 11.77 -18.78 -32.10
CA VAL A 241 11.59 -17.36 -31.82
C VAL A 241 10.11 -17.02 -31.58
N PHE A 242 9.20 -17.67 -32.31
CA PHE A 242 7.77 -17.54 -32.07
C PHE A 242 7.40 -17.97 -30.65
N PHE A 243 7.83 -19.16 -30.20
CA PHE A 243 7.54 -19.65 -28.85
C PHE A 243 8.18 -18.80 -27.76
N GLU A 244 9.40 -18.32 -27.98
CA GLU A 244 10.06 -17.40 -27.05
C GLU A 244 9.26 -16.10 -26.87
N ARG A 245 8.74 -15.54 -27.95
CA ARG A 245 7.93 -14.33 -27.92
C ARG A 245 6.58 -14.51 -27.23
N ILE A 246 5.82 -15.56 -27.56
CA ILE A 246 4.53 -15.79 -26.90
C ILE A 246 4.71 -16.22 -25.42
N ALA A 247 5.85 -16.84 -25.08
CA ALA A 247 6.21 -17.16 -23.70
C ALA A 247 6.56 -15.92 -22.88
N SER A 248 7.29 -14.94 -23.46
CA SER A 248 7.61 -13.66 -22.80
C SER A 248 6.37 -12.85 -22.42
N LYS A 249 5.24 -13.10 -23.08
CA LYS A 249 3.92 -12.51 -22.78
C LYS A 249 3.05 -13.41 -21.88
N GLY A 250 3.58 -14.55 -21.46
CA GLY A 250 2.91 -15.42 -20.52
C GLY A 250 1.88 -16.38 -21.12
N PHE A 251 1.73 -16.45 -22.45
CA PHE A 251 0.75 -17.33 -23.09
C PHE A 251 1.12 -18.82 -23.00
N VAL A 252 2.41 -19.13 -23.08
CA VAL A 252 2.94 -20.50 -22.96
C VAL A 252 4.17 -20.52 -22.05
N GLY A 253 4.59 -21.72 -21.59
CA GLY A 253 5.93 -21.97 -21.09
C GLY A 253 6.87 -22.26 -22.27
N TYR A 254 8.14 -21.84 -22.20
CA TYR A 254 9.17 -22.16 -23.20
C TYR A 254 10.51 -22.39 -22.51
N LYS A 255 11.24 -23.43 -22.97
CA LYS A 255 12.61 -23.71 -22.52
C LYS A 255 13.41 -24.42 -23.60
N LYS A 256 14.74 -24.35 -23.50
CA LYS A 256 15.67 -25.16 -24.28
C LYS A 256 16.28 -26.24 -23.38
N GLU A 257 16.19 -27.46 -23.80
CA GLU A 257 16.69 -28.61 -23.03
C GLU A 257 17.24 -29.70 -23.98
N GLY A 258 18.46 -30.13 -23.76
CA GLY A 258 19.09 -31.18 -24.57
C GLY A 258 19.19 -30.85 -26.08
N GLY A 259 19.36 -29.56 -26.42
CA GLY A 259 19.39 -29.08 -27.83
C GLY A 259 18.01 -29.01 -28.47
N ARG A 260 16.93 -29.21 -27.74
CA ARG A 260 15.55 -29.15 -28.25
C ARG A 260 14.82 -27.96 -27.67
N ASP A 261 14.01 -27.31 -28.49
CA ASP A 261 13.06 -26.28 -28.09
C ASP A 261 11.78 -26.95 -27.61
N LEU A 262 11.38 -26.64 -26.36
CA LEU A 262 10.17 -27.20 -25.71
C LEU A 262 9.19 -26.09 -25.38
N PHE A 263 7.90 -26.33 -25.56
CA PHE A 263 6.85 -25.43 -25.13
C PHE A 263 5.84 -26.17 -24.24
N MET A 264 5.10 -25.44 -23.41
CA MET A 264 4.04 -25.96 -22.57
C MET A 264 2.85 -25.00 -22.66
N ARG A 265 1.68 -25.51 -23.09
CA ARG A 265 0.44 -24.76 -23.05
C ARG A 265 0.03 -24.54 -21.58
N LYS A 266 -0.22 -23.31 -21.19
CA LYS A 266 -0.77 -23.00 -19.86
C LYS A 266 -2.23 -23.42 -19.77
N LYS A 267 -2.67 -23.78 -18.57
CA LYS A 267 -4.08 -24.10 -18.28
C LYS A 267 -4.96 -22.87 -18.34
#